data_d42a608c10d016c95a36c9f08f399b8e
#
_entry.id   d42a608c10d016c95a36c9f08f399b8e
#
_cell.length_a   1.000
_cell.length_b   1.000
_cell.length_c   1.000
_cell.angle_alpha   90.00
_cell.angle_beta   90.00
_cell.angle_gamma   90.00
#
_symmetry.space_group_name_H-M   'P 1'
#
loop_
_entity.id
_entity.type
_entity.pdbx_description
1 polymer ?
#
loop_
_entity_poly.entity_id
_entity_poly.type
_entity_poly.pdbx_seq_one_letter_code
_entity_poly.pdbx_strand_id
1 'polypeptide(L)'
;MSLAHGDTRDSLSNRRDFLEGLGIDYRDLVCARQAHLSHVQYISASDKGRGALSEEDAFCNTDALITDNRRLPLAVFTADCLPVFLYDPKNQGIGLVHAGWKGTKEKILTKTVLLMQELFSTRTKDLLVGFGPSIRQCCYAVGREFFDFFSYGLTSRDGQLYLDLVGINKKEALDLGVDKTNIFDSSVCTYCNPKEFFSFRREGPSCGRMMSVIMLK
;
A
#
# COMPACT_ATOMS: atom_id res chain seq x y z
N MET A 1 8.55 11.27 -4.13
CA MET A 1 7.84 11.64 -2.89
C MET A 1 8.35 10.90 -1.63
N SER A 2 9.08 9.80 -1.76
CA SER A 2 9.76 9.15 -0.63
C SER A 2 11.03 9.89 -0.26
N LEU A 3 11.28 10.12 1.04
CA LEU A 3 12.51 10.76 1.53
C LEU A 3 13.70 9.79 1.52
N ALA A 4 13.45 8.49 1.48
CA ALA A 4 14.48 7.46 1.36
C ALA A 4 15.08 7.34 -0.06
N HIS A 5 14.46 7.97 -1.06
CA HIS A 5 14.82 7.78 -2.47
C HIS A 5 14.76 9.11 -3.22
N GLY A 6 15.88 9.57 -3.72
CA GLY A 6 16.02 10.82 -4.46
C GLY A 6 16.38 12.05 -3.60
N ASP A 7 16.29 13.25 -4.18
CA ASP A 7 16.55 14.50 -3.45
C ASP A 7 15.42 14.80 -2.45
N THR A 8 15.78 15.12 -1.21
CA THR A 8 14.83 15.42 -0.14
C THR A 8 13.99 16.67 -0.44
N ARG A 9 14.59 17.71 -1.03
CA ARG A 9 13.89 18.97 -1.35
C ARG A 9 12.83 18.74 -2.43
N ASP A 10 13.18 18.00 -3.48
CA ASP A 10 12.25 17.64 -4.53
C ASP A 10 11.11 16.75 -3.99
N SER A 11 11.44 15.81 -3.10
CA SER A 11 10.46 14.94 -2.46
C SER A 11 9.46 15.73 -1.61
N LEU A 12 9.92 16.71 -0.83
CA LEU A 12 9.07 17.58 0.00
C LEU A 12 8.23 18.52 -0.86
N SER A 13 8.80 19.12 -1.92
CA SER A 13 8.03 19.95 -2.87
C SER A 13 6.92 19.14 -3.51
N ASN A 14 7.24 17.94 -4.02
CA ASN A 14 6.24 17.07 -4.64
C ASN A 14 5.15 16.61 -3.66
N ARG A 15 5.49 16.37 -2.37
CA ARG A 15 4.48 16.08 -1.33
C ARG A 15 3.54 17.25 -1.14
N ARG A 16 4.10 18.46 -0.98
CA ARG A 16 3.33 19.69 -0.79
C ARG A 16 2.37 19.89 -1.95
N ASP A 17 2.88 19.93 -3.18
CA ASP A 17 2.10 20.27 -4.37
C ASP A 17 0.95 19.26 -4.59
N PHE A 18 1.21 17.96 -4.35
CA PHE A 18 0.19 16.91 -4.46
C PHE A 18 -0.88 17.02 -3.37
N LEU A 19 -0.47 17.22 -2.10
CA LEU A 19 -1.37 17.19 -0.96
C LEU A 19 -2.18 18.49 -0.82
N GLU A 20 -1.62 19.64 -1.20
CA GLU A 20 -2.36 20.92 -1.29
C GLU A 20 -3.55 20.79 -2.25
N GLY A 21 -3.38 20.09 -3.39
CA GLY A 21 -4.46 19.80 -4.33
C GLY A 21 -5.61 18.97 -3.72
N LEU A 22 -5.34 18.24 -2.64
CA LEU A 22 -6.32 17.44 -1.89
C LEU A 22 -6.84 18.16 -0.62
N GLY A 23 -6.36 19.37 -0.33
CA GLY A 23 -6.67 20.13 0.89
C GLY A 23 -6.03 19.51 2.15
N ILE A 24 -4.90 18.85 2.00
CA ILE A 24 -4.14 18.21 3.09
C ILE A 24 -2.82 18.98 3.29
N ASP A 25 -2.53 19.39 4.52
CA ASP A 25 -1.21 19.90 4.86
C ASP A 25 -0.19 18.76 4.83
N TYR A 26 0.84 18.85 3.99
CA TYR A 26 1.85 17.81 3.85
C TYR A 26 2.64 17.56 5.15
N ARG A 27 2.66 18.53 6.07
CA ARG A 27 3.29 18.42 7.40
C ARG A 27 2.52 17.54 8.36
N ASP A 28 1.23 17.29 8.09
CA ASP A 28 0.37 16.43 8.88
C ASP A 28 0.52 14.93 8.53
N LEU A 29 1.20 14.63 7.42
CA LEU A 29 1.33 13.30 6.87
C LEU A 29 1.96 12.33 7.87
N VAL A 30 1.40 11.14 8.01
CA VAL A 30 2.01 10.05 8.78
C VAL A 30 2.56 9.01 7.82
N CYS A 31 3.87 8.75 7.92
CA CYS A 31 4.59 7.87 7.03
C CYS A 31 5.18 6.66 7.77
N ALA A 32 5.22 5.53 7.07
CA ALA A 32 5.96 4.35 7.48
C ALA A 32 7.32 4.28 6.77
N ARG A 33 8.35 3.85 7.49
CA ARG A 33 9.61 3.37 6.91
C ARG A 33 9.45 1.89 6.59
N GLN A 34 8.99 1.63 5.37
CA GLN A 34 8.62 0.33 4.86
C GLN A 34 9.83 -0.59 4.72
N ALA A 35 9.71 -1.82 5.17
CA ALA A 35 10.77 -2.83 5.15
C ALA A 35 10.38 -4.11 4.40
N HIS A 36 9.24 -4.10 3.68
CA HIS A 36 8.64 -5.26 3.01
C HIS A 36 8.33 -6.39 3.99
N LEU A 37 7.88 -6.03 5.18
CA LEU A 37 7.46 -6.93 6.25
C LEU A 37 5.92 -7.02 6.30
N SER A 38 5.38 -7.46 7.43
CA SER A 38 3.94 -7.58 7.64
C SER A 38 3.48 -6.94 8.96
N HIS A 39 4.24 -5.94 9.46
CA HIS A 39 3.87 -5.19 10.65
C HIS A 39 2.84 -4.12 10.32
N VAL A 40 1.81 -4.04 11.16
CA VAL A 40 0.71 -3.08 11.08
C VAL A 40 0.76 -2.17 12.30
N GLN A 41 0.71 -0.86 12.10
CA GLN A 41 0.74 0.13 13.16
C GLN A 41 -0.59 0.88 13.25
N TYR A 42 -1.19 0.93 14.45
CA TYR A 42 -2.27 1.87 14.75
C TYR A 42 -1.67 3.27 14.95
N ILE A 43 -2.32 4.26 14.34
CA ILE A 43 -1.90 5.67 14.35
C ILE A 43 -2.93 6.50 15.12
N SER A 44 -2.47 7.13 16.18
CA SER A 44 -3.25 8.03 17.02
C SER A 44 -3.09 9.49 16.59
N ALA A 45 -3.92 10.38 17.12
CA ALA A 45 -3.83 11.83 16.85
C ALA A 45 -2.47 12.43 17.26
N SER A 46 -1.78 11.87 18.26
CA SER A 46 -0.46 12.32 18.70
C SER A 46 0.67 11.98 17.73
N ASP A 47 0.42 11.09 16.76
CA ASP A 47 1.40 10.68 15.74
C ASP A 47 1.38 11.56 14.50
N LYS A 48 0.52 12.58 14.48
CA LYS A 48 0.36 13.51 13.37
C LYS A 48 1.71 14.14 12.99
N GLY A 49 2.06 14.06 11.69
CA GLY A 49 3.29 14.62 11.15
C GLY A 49 4.52 13.70 11.22
N ARG A 50 4.42 12.52 11.84
CA ARG A 50 5.56 11.58 11.90
C ARG A 50 5.93 11.04 10.52
N GLY A 51 7.19 11.23 10.13
CA GLY A 51 7.69 10.87 8.81
C GLY A 51 7.31 11.87 7.69
N ALA A 52 6.65 12.99 8.04
CA ALA A 52 6.27 14.00 7.06
C ALA A 52 7.46 14.74 6.48
N LEU A 53 8.39 15.17 7.33
CA LEU A 53 9.53 16.01 6.98
C LEU A 53 10.88 15.29 7.06
N SER A 54 10.97 14.22 7.86
CA SER A 54 12.15 13.38 8.03
C SER A 54 11.76 11.91 8.04
N GLU A 55 12.62 11.05 7.49
CA GLU A 55 12.45 9.59 7.58
C GLU A 55 12.81 9.07 8.98
N GLU A 56 13.60 9.79 9.74
CA GLU A 56 14.13 9.36 11.03
C GLU A 56 13.03 9.15 12.07
N ASP A 57 11.97 9.98 12.05
CA ASP A 57 10.84 9.89 12.96
C ASP A 57 9.66 9.06 12.41
N ALA A 58 9.77 8.54 11.20
CA ALA A 58 8.79 7.63 10.62
C ALA A 58 8.72 6.29 11.39
N PHE A 59 7.57 5.62 11.33
CA PHE A 59 7.40 4.30 11.95
C PHE A 59 8.30 3.25 11.28
N CYS A 60 9.31 2.77 12.01
CA CYS A 60 10.26 1.78 11.50
C CYS A 60 9.61 0.42 11.24
N ASN A 61 10.11 -0.32 10.23
CA ASN A 61 9.72 -1.70 9.93
C ASN A 61 8.20 -1.90 9.81
N THR A 62 7.50 -0.88 9.32
CA THR A 62 6.05 -0.83 9.25
C THR A 62 5.62 -0.77 7.79
N ASP A 63 4.73 -1.66 7.41
CA ASP A 63 4.25 -1.77 6.02
C ASP A 63 2.73 -1.58 5.91
N ALA A 64 2.03 -1.37 7.03
CA ALA A 64 0.63 -0.96 7.05
C ALA A 64 0.34 0.00 8.20
N LEU A 65 -0.52 0.97 7.95
CA LEU A 65 -0.98 1.98 8.91
C LEU A 65 -2.50 1.93 8.97
N ILE A 66 -3.07 2.00 10.18
CA ILE A 66 -4.52 2.10 10.39
C ILE A 66 -4.85 3.21 11.37
N THR A 67 -6.02 3.85 11.23
CA THR A 67 -6.52 4.85 12.16
C THR A 67 -8.04 5.00 12.06
N ASP A 68 -8.66 5.43 13.15
CA ASP A 68 -10.03 5.94 13.22
C ASP A 68 -10.06 7.46 13.49
N ASN A 69 -8.89 8.09 13.52
CA ASN A 69 -8.77 9.53 13.77
C ASN A 69 -9.01 10.32 12.48
N ARG A 70 -9.87 11.34 12.57
CA ARG A 70 -10.14 12.27 11.47
C ARG A 70 -8.98 13.20 11.22
N ARG A 71 -8.83 13.65 9.98
CA ARG A 71 -7.80 14.61 9.54
C ARG A 71 -6.36 14.15 9.85
N LEU A 72 -6.17 12.83 9.82
CA LEU A 72 -4.87 12.19 10.00
C LEU A 72 -4.51 11.44 8.70
N PRO A 73 -3.72 12.05 7.81
CA PRO A 73 -3.40 11.46 6.51
C PRO A 73 -2.32 10.38 6.67
N LEU A 74 -2.63 9.16 6.24
CA LEU A 74 -1.71 8.03 6.19
C LEU A 74 -1.08 7.92 4.82
N ALA A 75 0.24 7.63 4.74
CA ALA A 75 0.95 7.47 3.48
C ALA A 75 1.82 6.21 3.42
N VAL A 76 1.83 5.57 2.25
CA VAL A 76 2.82 4.55 1.87
C VAL A 76 3.42 4.91 0.51
N PHE A 77 4.63 4.40 0.26
CA PHE A 77 5.41 4.70 -0.94
C PHE A 77 5.66 3.42 -1.72
N THR A 78 5.40 3.45 -3.03
CA THR A 78 5.52 2.28 -3.90
C THR A 78 6.22 2.61 -5.21
N ALA A 79 6.88 1.60 -5.77
CA ALA A 79 7.22 1.47 -7.18
C ALA A 79 7.12 -0.02 -7.49
N ASP A 80 6.00 -0.43 -8.07
CA ASP A 80 5.55 -1.79 -8.35
C ASP A 80 4.80 -2.52 -7.23
N CYS A 81 5.18 -2.37 -5.96
CA CYS A 81 4.41 -2.98 -4.86
C CYS A 81 2.97 -2.45 -4.82
N LEU A 82 2.05 -3.28 -4.35
CA LEU A 82 0.62 -2.98 -4.34
C LEU A 82 0.25 -2.11 -3.13
N PRO A 83 -0.26 -0.88 -3.33
CA PRO A 83 -0.93 -0.16 -2.26
C PRO A 83 -2.38 -0.66 -2.14
N VAL A 84 -2.80 -1.04 -0.91
CA VAL A 84 -4.17 -1.44 -0.62
C VAL A 84 -4.80 -0.43 0.32
N PHE A 85 -5.94 0.10 -0.09
CA PHE A 85 -6.75 1.06 0.66
C PHE A 85 -7.89 0.32 1.34
N LEU A 86 -8.08 0.55 2.63
CA LEU A 86 -9.15 -0.01 3.44
C LEU A 86 -9.99 1.12 4.02
N TYR A 87 -11.30 1.02 3.90
CA TYR A 87 -12.23 1.97 4.50
C TYR A 87 -13.45 1.27 5.08
N ASP A 88 -13.65 1.45 6.38
CA ASP A 88 -14.86 1.05 7.09
C ASP A 88 -15.80 2.26 7.25
N PRO A 89 -16.85 2.37 6.41
CA PRO A 89 -17.77 3.50 6.47
C PRO A 89 -18.68 3.48 7.71
N LYS A 90 -18.82 2.33 8.36
CA LYS A 90 -19.69 2.17 9.54
C LYS A 90 -19.00 2.66 10.80
N ASN A 91 -17.75 2.26 11.00
CA ASN A 91 -16.99 2.60 12.20
C ASN A 91 -15.97 3.71 11.96
N GLN A 92 -15.96 4.29 10.73
CA GLN A 92 -15.07 5.38 10.37
C GLN A 92 -13.58 5.05 10.58
N GLY A 93 -13.19 3.80 10.24
CA GLY A 93 -11.80 3.34 10.27
C GLY A 93 -11.19 3.30 8.87
N ILE A 94 -9.93 3.62 8.75
CA ILE A 94 -9.15 3.50 7.51
C ILE A 94 -7.88 2.71 7.73
N GLY A 95 -7.40 2.08 6.65
CA GLY A 95 -6.10 1.45 6.59
C GLY A 95 -5.42 1.68 5.26
N LEU A 96 -4.10 1.72 5.27
CA LEU A 96 -3.27 1.82 4.08
C LEU A 96 -2.12 0.83 4.17
N VAL A 97 -2.05 -0.09 3.21
CA VAL A 97 -1.14 -1.24 3.23
C VAL A 97 -0.16 -1.16 2.06
N HIS A 98 1.11 -1.37 2.34
CA HIS A 98 2.13 -1.68 1.35
C HIS A 98 2.26 -3.19 1.19
N ALA A 99 1.59 -3.76 0.21
CA ALA A 99 1.62 -5.20 -0.06
C ALA A 99 2.61 -5.53 -1.19
N GLY A 100 3.89 -5.63 -0.85
CA GLY A 100 4.89 -6.28 -1.69
C GLY A 100 4.75 -7.81 -1.61
N TRP A 101 5.47 -8.58 -2.43
CA TRP A 101 5.36 -10.05 -2.42
C TRP A 101 5.67 -10.68 -1.06
N LYS A 102 6.66 -10.15 -0.31
CA LYS A 102 6.99 -10.64 1.04
C LYS A 102 5.85 -10.38 2.02
N GLY A 103 5.33 -9.14 2.05
CA GLY A 103 4.19 -8.79 2.89
C GLY A 103 2.93 -9.59 2.55
N THR A 104 2.67 -9.83 1.25
CA THR A 104 1.57 -10.68 0.79
C THR A 104 1.76 -12.13 1.23
N LYS A 105 2.97 -12.70 1.09
CA LYS A 105 3.30 -14.03 1.62
C LYS A 105 3.02 -14.12 3.13
N GLU A 106 3.38 -13.08 3.88
CA GLU A 106 3.20 -12.98 5.33
C GLU A 106 1.80 -12.50 5.76
N LYS A 107 0.85 -12.42 4.79
CA LYS A 107 -0.56 -12.08 5.05
C LYS A 107 -0.77 -10.69 5.65
N ILE A 108 -0.07 -9.69 5.15
CA ILE A 108 -0.16 -8.31 5.66
C ILE A 108 -1.60 -7.75 5.58
N LEU A 109 -2.33 -8.05 4.50
CA LEU A 109 -3.73 -7.62 4.35
C LEU A 109 -4.61 -8.24 5.43
N THR A 110 -4.52 -9.56 5.64
CA THR A 110 -5.25 -10.26 6.72
C THR A 110 -4.93 -9.65 8.08
N LYS A 111 -3.64 -9.45 8.41
CA LYS A 111 -3.21 -8.85 9.68
C LYS A 111 -3.81 -7.46 9.87
N THR A 112 -3.83 -6.65 8.81
CA THR A 112 -4.41 -5.31 8.86
C THR A 112 -5.91 -5.36 9.12
N VAL A 113 -6.64 -6.20 8.40
CA VAL A 113 -8.10 -6.36 8.57
C VAL A 113 -8.43 -6.88 9.96
N LEU A 114 -7.70 -7.87 10.48
CA LEU A 114 -7.91 -8.40 11.83
C LEU A 114 -7.66 -7.33 12.91
N LEU A 115 -6.63 -6.51 12.75
CA LEU A 115 -6.39 -5.41 13.68
C LEU A 115 -7.48 -4.33 13.61
N MET A 116 -8.01 -4.03 12.42
CA MET A 116 -9.18 -3.14 12.28
C MET A 116 -10.45 -3.74 12.92
N GLN A 117 -10.63 -5.07 12.85
CA GLN A 117 -11.73 -5.74 13.56
C GLN A 117 -11.59 -5.60 15.08
N GLU A 118 -10.38 -5.80 15.59
CA GLU A 118 -10.08 -5.71 17.03
C GLU A 118 -10.27 -4.28 17.56
N LEU A 119 -9.69 -3.29 16.89
CA LEU A 119 -9.65 -1.91 17.40
C LEU A 119 -10.89 -1.08 17.03
N PHE A 120 -11.49 -1.32 15.86
CA PHE A 120 -12.58 -0.49 15.32
C PHE A 120 -13.91 -1.26 15.24
N SER A 121 -13.95 -2.55 15.63
CA SER A 121 -15.12 -3.41 15.44
C SER A 121 -15.57 -3.51 13.97
N THR A 122 -14.61 -3.39 13.04
CA THR A 122 -14.83 -3.49 11.60
C THR A 122 -15.46 -4.84 11.24
N ARG A 123 -16.53 -4.82 10.44
CA ARG A 123 -17.09 -6.03 9.87
C ARG A 123 -16.66 -6.14 8.42
N THR A 124 -16.03 -7.24 8.04
CA THR A 124 -15.45 -7.42 6.70
C THR A 124 -16.45 -7.24 5.56
N LYS A 125 -17.71 -7.62 5.77
CA LYS A 125 -18.80 -7.41 4.79
C LYS A 125 -19.11 -5.94 4.49
N ASP A 126 -18.79 -5.03 5.42
CA ASP A 126 -19.02 -3.58 5.27
C ASP A 126 -17.75 -2.85 4.82
N LEU A 127 -16.59 -3.53 4.82
CA LEU A 127 -15.28 -2.96 4.47
C LEU A 127 -15.17 -2.74 2.96
N LEU A 128 -14.77 -1.54 2.56
CA LEU A 128 -14.39 -1.22 1.18
C LEU A 128 -12.89 -1.43 1.02
N VAL A 129 -12.49 -2.14 -0.04
CA VAL A 129 -11.09 -2.46 -0.35
C VAL A 129 -10.73 -1.96 -1.74
N GLY A 130 -9.73 -1.09 -1.83
CA GLY A 130 -9.22 -0.55 -3.09
C GLY A 130 -7.80 -1.02 -3.38
N PHE A 131 -7.57 -1.60 -4.56
CA PHE A 131 -6.25 -1.97 -5.06
C PHE A 131 -5.74 -0.90 -6.03
N GLY A 132 -4.67 -0.20 -5.64
CA GLY A 132 -4.06 0.86 -6.44
C GLY A 132 -3.18 0.36 -7.59
N PRO A 133 -2.58 1.29 -8.35
CA PRO A 133 -1.61 0.98 -9.37
C PRO A 133 -0.41 0.20 -8.81
N SER A 134 -0.05 -0.89 -9.48
CA SER A 134 1.06 -1.78 -9.10
C SER A 134 1.57 -2.54 -10.31
N ILE A 135 2.68 -3.25 -10.19
CA ILE A 135 3.07 -4.20 -11.23
C ILE A 135 2.03 -5.32 -11.32
N ARG A 136 1.60 -5.64 -12.53
CA ARG A 136 0.58 -6.67 -12.78
C ARG A 136 1.22 -7.94 -13.31
N GLN A 137 0.44 -9.02 -13.32
CA GLN A 137 0.86 -10.31 -13.86
C GLN A 137 1.42 -10.24 -15.29
N CYS A 138 1.00 -9.23 -16.09
CA CYS A 138 1.54 -9.02 -17.44
C CYS A 138 3.06 -8.79 -17.45
N CYS A 139 3.62 -8.20 -16.37
CA CYS A 139 5.02 -7.77 -16.29
C CYS A 139 5.78 -8.30 -15.06
N TYR A 140 5.08 -8.92 -14.09
CA TYR A 140 5.73 -9.35 -12.85
C TYR A 140 6.36 -10.73 -12.99
N ALA A 141 7.40 -10.82 -13.82
CA ALA A 141 8.22 -12.02 -13.96
C ALA A 141 8.94 -12.35 -12.64
N VAL A 142 8.91 -13.63 -12.23
CA VAL A 142 9.50 -14.13 -10.98
C VAL A 142 10.23 -15.44 -11.22
N GLY A 143 11.07 -15.87 -10.27
CA GLY A 143 11.79 -17.13 -10.34
C GLY A 143 10.93 -18.33 -9.89
N ARG A 144 11.47 -19.55 -10.07
CA ARG A 144 10.77 -20.80 -9.72
C ARG A 144 10.57 -20.96 -8.21
N GLU A 145 11.41 -20.33 -7.40
CA GLU A 145 11.29 -20.32 -5.93
C GLU A 145 9.95 -19.75 -5.44
N PHE A 146 9.23 -19.03 -6.30
CA PHE A 146 7.90 -18.50 -5.95
C PHE A 146 6.82 -19.60 -5.82
N PHE A 147 7.04 -20.79 -6.35
CA PHE A 147 6.17 -21.95 -6.07
C PHE A 147 6.21 -22.37 -4.60
N ASP A 148 7.33 -22.12 -3.89
CA ASP A 148 7.44 -22.41 -2.46
C ASP A 148 6.69 -21.37 -1.61
N PHE A 149 6.40 -20.21 -2.17
CA PHE A 149 5.78 -19.08 -1.46
C PHE A 149 4.29 -18.96 -1.72
N PHE A 150 3.82 -19.33 -2.92
CA PHE A 150 2.44 -19.14 -3.34
C PHE A 150 1.89 -20.41 -4.01
N SER A 151 0.80 -20.92 -3.44
CA SER A 151 0.08 -22.08 -3.99
C SER A 151 -0.85 -21.71 -5.17
N TYR A 152 -1.06 -20.42 -5.43
CA TYR A 152 -1.87 -19.88 -6.52
C TYR A 152 -1.38 -18.49 -6.93
N GLY A 153 -1.92 -17.95 -8.04
CA GLY A 153 -1.52 -16.63 -8.57
C GLY A 153 -0.24 -16.68 -9.41
N LEU A 154 0.27 -17.86 -9.74
CA LEU A 154 1.42 -18.06 -10.62
C LEU A 154 0.95 -18.57 -11.98
N THR A 155 1.45 -17.98 -13.06
CA THR A 155 1.18 -18.41 -14.44
C THR A 155 2.48 -18.48 -15.22
N SER A 156 2.67 -19.57 -15.95
CA SER A 156 3.83 -19.72 -16.85
C SER A 156 3.42 -19.28 -18.28
N ARG A 157 4.24 -18.45 -18.91
CA ARG A 157 4.15 -18.04 -20.31
C ARG A 157 5.54 -18.12 -20.93
N ASP A 158 5.68 -18.83 -22.02
CA ASP A 158 6.95 -19.00 -22.76
C ASP A 158 8.14 -19.39 -21.87
N GLY A 159 7.91 -20.27 -20.88
CA GLY A 159 8.91 -20.73 -19.95
C GLY A 159 9.25 -19.76 -18.79
N GLN A 160 8.69 -18.56 -18.82
CA GLN A 160 8.83 -17.55 -17.74
C GLN A 160 7.61 -17.58 -16.81
N LEU A 161 7.87 -17.53 -15.49
CA LEU A 161 6.85 -17.50 -14.45
C LEU A 161 6.46 -16.04 -14.13
N TYR A 162 5.15 -15.79 -13.94
CA TYR A 162 4.60 -14.49 -13.61
C TYR A 162 3.68 -14.57 -12.38
N LEU A 163 3.81 -13.60 -11.47
CA LEU A 163 2.99 -13.50 -10.26
C LEU A 163 1.82 -12.52 -10.44
N ASP A 164 0.62 -12.98 -10.08
CA ASP A 164 -0.57 -12.12 -9.91
C ASP A 164 -0.70 -11.64 -8.47
N LEU A 165 0.10 -10.65 -8.09
CA LEU A 165 0.11 -10.10 -6.73
C LEU A 165 -1.26 -9.54 -6.33
N VAL A 166 -1.96 -8.90 -7.27
CA VAL A 166 -3.29 -8.33 -7.03
C VAL A 166 -4.33 -9.42 -6.87
N GLY A 167 -4.33 -10.43 -7.74
CA GLY A 167 -5.23 -11.58 -7.64
C GLY A 167 -5.10 -12.32 -6.32
N ILE A 168 -3.87 -12.47 -5.80
CA ILE A 168 -3.61 -13.08 -4.48
C ILE A 168 -4.25 -12.24 -3.37
N ASN A 169 -4.00 -10.94 -3.30
CA ASN A 169 -4.56 -10.06 -2.28
C ASN A 169 -6.09 -9.92 -2.41
N LYS A 170 -6.62 -9.93 -3.64
CA LYS A 170 -8.06 -9.92 -3.89
C LYS A 170 -8.74 -11.19 -3.38
N LYS A 171 -8.14 -12.36 -3.65
CA LYS A 171 -8.64 -13.62 -3.09
C LYS A 171 -8.58 -13.60 -1.56
N GLU A 172 -7.50 -13.10 -0.99
CA GLU A 172 -7.36 -12.97 0.46
C GLU A 172 -8.48 -12.10 1.08
N ALA A 173 -8.82 -10.95 0.46
CA ALA A 173 -9.93 -10.12 0.90
C ALA A 173 -11.28 -10.86 0.84
N LEU A 174 -11.53 -11.62 -0.24
CA LEU A 174 -12.74 -12.45 -0.38
C LEU A 174 -12.80 -13.56 0.67
N ASP A 175 -11.68 -14.24 0.93
CA ASP A 175 -11.58 -15.31 1.93
C ASP A 175 -11.82 -14.79 3.36
N LEU A 176 -11.51 -13.50 3.63
CA LEU A 176 -11.83 -12.80 4.87
C LEU A 176 -13.32 -12.41 5.00
N GLY A 177 -14.11 -12.58 3.94
CA GLY A 177 -15.52 -12.24 3.91
C GLY A 177 -15.84 -10.81 3.47
N VAL A 178 -14.91 -10.13 2.79
CA VAL A 178 -15.21 -8.85 2.13
C VAL A 178 -16.17 -9.12 0.97
N ASP A 179 -17.25 -8.33 0.88
CA ASP A 179 -18.19 -8.45 -0.22
C ASP A 179 -17.49 -8.10 -1.56
N LYS A 180 -17.72 -8.92 -2.58
CA LYS A 180 -17.13 -8.72 -3.90
C LYS A 180 -17.47 -7.34 -4.50
N THR A 181 -18.64 -6.82 -4.18
CA THR A 181 -19.10 -5.49 -4.65
C THR A 181 -18.37 -4.34 -3.96
N ASN A 182 -17.69 -4.61 -2.85
CA ASN A 182 -16.89 -3.66 -2.08
C ASN A 182 -15.40 -3.71 -2.45
N ILE A 183 -15.03 -4.48 -3.49
CA ILE A 183 -13.65 -4.60 -3.96
C ILE A 183 -13.46 -3.81 -5.25
N PHE A 184 -12.58 -2.83 -5.22
CA PHE A 184 -12.23 -1.95 -6.33
C PHE A 184 -10.79 -2.19 -6.77
N ASP A 185 -10.55 -2.21 -8.06
CA ASP A 185 -9.22 -2.42 -8.64
C ASP A 185 -8.95 -1.38 -9.73
N SER A 186 -7.87 -0.62 -9.59
CA SER A 186 -7.43 0.35 -10.61
C SER A 186 -7.12 -0.30 -11.95
N SER A 187 -6.78 -1.59 -11.96
CA SER A 187 -6.36 -2.37 -13.13
C SER A 187 -5.15 -1.78 -13.89
N VAL A 188 -4.40 -0.87 -13.26
CA VAL A 188 -3.26 -0.17 -13.85
C VAL A 188 -1.95 -0.87 -13.50
N CYS A 189 -1.15 -1.20 -14.54
CA CYS A 189 0.20 -1.73 -14.39
C CYS A 189 1.24 -0.61 -14.42
N THR A 190 2.02 -0.46 -13.35
CA THR A 190 3.06 0.57 -13.23
C THR A 190 4.17 0.39 -14.27
N TYR A 191 4.54 -0.86 -14.58
CA TYR A 191 5.56 -1.16 -15.59
C TYR A 191 5.13 -0.74 -17.00
N CYS A 192 3.85 -0.99 -17.36
CA CYS A 192 3.32 -0.70 -18.70
C CYS A 192 3.07 0.79 -18.94
N ASN A 193 3.02 1.61 -17.90
CA ASN A 193 2.69 3.03 -17.98
C ASN A 193 3.84 3.94 -17.53
N PRO A 194 4.95 4.02 -18.31
CA PRO A 194 6.19 4.70 -17.89
C PRO A 194 6.06 6.23 -17.79
N LYS A 195 5.04 6.82 -18.42
CA LYS A 195 4.81 8.26 -18.38
C LYS A 195 4.16 8.73 -17.06
N GLU A 196 3.48 7.83 -16.36
CA GLU A 196 2.66 8.18 -15.20
C GLU A 196 3.20 7.56 -13.90
N PHE A 197 3.93 6.43 -13.98
CA PHE A 197 4.33 5.67 -12.81
C PHE A 197 5.81 5.29 -12.84
N PHE A 198 6.46 5.41 -11.68
CA PHE A 198 7.74 4.78 -11.42
C PHE A 198 7.59 3.26 -11.33
N SER A 199 8.58 2.53 -11.82
CA SER A 199 8.63 1.08 -11.74
C SER A 199 10.04 0.62 -11.39
N PHE A 200 10.19 0.01 -10.23
CA PHE A 200 11.46 -0.58 -9.80
C PHE A 200 11.94 -1.67 -10.78
N ARG A 201 11.01 -2.47 -11.28
CA ARG A 201 11.28 -3.52 -12.26
C ARG A 201 11.82 -2.96 -13.58
N ARG A 202 11.38 -1.77 -13.99
CA ARG A 202 11.81 -1.12 -15.22
C ARG A 202 13.09 -0.31 -15.04
N GLU A 203 13.20 0.44 -13.93
CA GLU A 203 14.19 1.50 -13.74
C GLU A 203 15.30 1.11 -12.75
N GLY A 204 15.10 0.03 -11.98
CA GLY A 204 16.05 -0.43 -10.98
C GLY A 204 16.07 0.40 -9.69
N PRO A 205 17.17 0.31 -8.91
CA PRO A 205 17.24 0.90 -7.55
C PRO A 205 17.13 2.43 -7.50
N SER A 206 17.51 3.13 -8.56
CA SER A 206 17.49 4.59 -8.65
C SER A 206 16.09 5.16 -8.93
N CYS A 207 15.09 4.33 -9.17
CA CYS A 207 13.75 4.81 -9.50
C CYS A 207 13.11 5.56 -8.32
N GLY A 208 12.30 6.58 -8.65
CA GLY A 208 11.49 7.30 -7.68
C GLY A 208 10.40 6.42 -7.03
N ARG A 209 9.61 7.02 -6.16
CA ARG A 209 8.45 6.37 -5.52
C ARG A 209 7.21 7.22 -5.68
N MET A 210 6.11 6.56 -6.00
CA MET A 210 4.76 7.14 -5.92
C MET A 210 4.31 7.15 -4.45
N MET A 211 3.44 8.08 -4.09
CA MET A 211 2.80 8.14 -2.80
C MET A 211 1.33 7.76 -2.95
N SER A 212 0.87 6.86 -2.09
CA SER A 212 -0.55 6.60 -1.86
C SER A 212 -0.94 7.23 -0.54
N VAL A 213 -2.09 7.91 -0.48
CA VAL A 213 -2.58 8.59 0.72
C VAL A 213 -4.06 8.33 0.94
N ILE A 214 -4.46 8.17 2.20
CA ILE A 214 -5.86 8.08 2.64
C ILE A 214 -6.04 8.88 3.92
N MET A 215 -7.20 9.55 4.06
CA MET A 215 -7.54 10.36 5.24
C MET A 215 -9.06 10.38 5.46
N LEU A 216 -9.50 10.25 6.70
CA LEU A 216 -10.88 10.56 7.12
C LEU A 216 -11.06 12.08 7.19
N LYS A 217 -12.14 12.59 6.57
CA LYS A 217 -12.51 14.02 6.61
C LYS A 217 -13.21 14.40 7.91
#